data_96add692fc5dd7374532d74a6c9499d1
#
_entry.id   96add692fc5dd7374532d74a6c9499d1
#
_cell.length_a   1.000
_cell.length_b   1.000
_cell.length_c   1.000
_cell.angle_alpha   90.00
_cell.angle_beta   90.00
_cell.angle_gamma   90.00
#
_symmetry.space_group_name_H-M   'P 1'
#
loop_
_entity.id
_entity.type
_entity.pdbx_description
1 polymer ?
#
loop_
_entity_poly.entity_id
_entity_poly.type
_entity_poly.pdbx_seq_one_letter_code
_entity_poly.pdbx_strand_id
1 'polypeptide(L)'
;MSTIKGEQFRVYPPEEGVAIIRAIAEHRWPMTINEAFALRDQFGWRPAPDDGTIFTTPVSNGEEDGYIGNDVTDTSLVSRINFNLTTRLYSDAEPQIDHIIRSQYKAYVDALNSLYGQSSMESSAVGVLNVWNLRSRVSIVLGGTRRFIDVVIESPAMMDLTEAEQRLR
;
A
#
# COMPACT_ATOMS: atom_id res chain seq x y z
N MET A 1 -8.58 19.07 -2.92
CA MET A 1 -8.68 18.03 -3.95
C MET A 1 -8.57 18.65 -5.32
N SER A 2 -7.87 17.99 -6.21
CA SER A 2 -7.71 18.45 -7.60
C SER A 2 -8.63 17.65 -8.52
N THR A 3 -9.21 18.29 -9.53
CA THR A 3 -10.08 17.65 -10.50
C THR A 3 -9.44 17.72 -11.89
N ILE A 4 -9.38 16.59 -12.60
CA ILE A 4 -8.87 16.54 -13.97
C ILE A 4 -9.94 15.92 -14.86
N LYS A 5 -10.39 16.66 -15.91
CA LYS A 5 -11.33 16.17 -16.94
C LYS A 5 -12.51 15.36 -16.40
N GLY A 6 -13.11 15.81 -15.28
CA GLY A 6 -14.19 15.10 -14.62
C GLY A 6 -13.78 14.02 -13.63
N GLU A 7 -12.51 13.66 -13.58
CA GLU A 7 -11.99 12.75 -12.56
C GLU A 7 -11.51 13.54 -11.34
N GLN A 8 -11.85 13.06 -10.15
CA GLN A 8 -11.41 13.67 -8.92
C GLN A 8 -10.13 12.97 -8.45
N PHE A 9 -9.03 13.73 -8.35
CA PHE A 9 -7.76 13.21 -7.82
C PHE A 9 -7.67 13.50 -6.32
N ARG A 10 -7.52 12.47 -5.53
CA ARG A 10 -7.40 12.54 -4.08
C ARG A 10 -6.10 11.94 -3.61
N VAL A 11 -5.60 12.46 -2.50
CA VAL A 11 -4.37 11.98 -1.88
C VAL A 11 -4.61 11.78 -0.39
N TYR A 12 -4.15 10.67 0.16
CA TYR A 12 -3.98 10.56 1.61
C TYR A 12 -2.81 11.46 2.00
N PRO A 13 -3.02 12.46 2.87
CA PRO A 13 -1.90 13.23 3.39
C PRO A 13 -0.90 12.29 4.08
N PRO A 14 0.42 12.56 4.02
CA PRO A 14 1.41 11.67 4.62
C PRO A 14 1.14 11.34 6.09
N GLU A 15 0.68 12.28 6.89
CA GLU A 15 0.33 12.02 8.29
C GLU A 15 -0.72 10.93 8.44
N GLU A 16 -1.77 11.00 7.62
CA GLU A 16 -2.86 10.02 7.66
C GLU A 16 -2.44 8.69 7.04
N GLY A 17 -1.81 8.73 5.86
CA GLY A 17 -1.37 7.51 5.17
C GLY A 17 -0.32 6.75 5.94
N VAL A 18 0.63 7.44 6.55
CA VAL A 18 1.66 6.82 7.39
C VAL A 18 1.04 6.21 8.65
N ALA A 19 0.05 6.85 9.25
CA ALA A 19 -0.66 6.29 10.41
C ALA A 19 -1.35 4.97 10.05
N ILE A 20 -1.95 4.88 8.87
CA ILE A 20 -2.57 3.64 8.37
C ILE A 20 -1.50 2.57 8.14
N ILE A 21 -0.40 2.92 7.46
CA ILE A 21 0.72 1.99 7.22
C ILE A 21 1.24 1.43 8.55
N ARG A 22 1.46 2.30 9.53
CA ARG A 22 1.95 1.90 10.85
C ARG A 22 0.97 0.95 11.55
N ALA A 23 -0.31 1.28 11.54
CA ALA A 23 -1.32 0.45 12.18
C ALA A 23 -1.33 -0.97 11.63
N ILE A 24 -1.10 -1.13 10.33
CA ILE A 24 -1.03 -2.43 9.69
C ILE A 24 0.33 -3.10 9.96
N ALA A 25 1.42 -2.40 9.67
CA ALA A 25 2.78 -2.97 9.75
C ALA A 25 3.18 -3.31 11.19
N GLU A 26 2.77 -2.50 12.16
CA GLU A 26 3.08 -2.69 13.57
C GLU A 26 2.02 -3.51 14.32
N HIS A 27 0.97 -3.96 13.63
CA HIS A 27 0.02 -4.92 14.17
C HIS A 27 0.76 -6.23 14.49
N ARG A 28 0.19 -7.03 15.36
CA ARG A 28 0.74 -8.37 15.65
C ARG A 28 0.59 -9.28 14.43
N TRP A 29 1.70 -9.85 14.00
CA TRP A 29 1.74 -10.85 12.93
C TRP A 29 2.13 -12.22 13.51
N PRO A 30 1.60 -13.35 13.04
CA PRO A 30 0.69 -13.43 11.88
C PRO A 30 -0.66 -12.78 12.17
N MET A 31 -1.16 -12.06 11.19
CA MET A 31 -2.45 -11.39 11.26
C MET A 31 -3.52 -12.29 10.69
N THR A 32 -4.66 -12.42 11.38
CA THR A 32 -5.79 -13.17 10.85
C THR A 32 -6.60 -12.31 9.89
N ILE A 33 -7.36 -12.96 9.01
CA ILE A 33 -8.28 -12.25 8.10
C ILE A 33 -9.31 -11.44 8.88
N ASN A 34 -9.81 -11.97 10.01
CA ASN A 34 -10.76 -11.23 10.85
C ASN A 34 -10.13 -9.97 11.46
N GLU A 35 -8.86 -10.03 11.85
CA GLU A 35 -8.13 -8.86 12.34
C GLU A 35 -7.94 -7.81 11.23
N ALA A 36 -7.66 -8.27 10.00
CA ALA A 36 -7.57 -7.37 8.85
C ALA A 36 -8.90 -6.70 8.54
N PHE A 37 -10.01 -7.43 8.65
CA PHE A 37 -11.35 -6.87 8.49
C PHE A 37 -11.64 -5.81 9.54
N ALA A 38 -11.21 -6.02 10.77
CA ALA A 38 -11.37 -5.04 11.84
C ALA A 38 -10.58 -3.75 11.55
N LEU A 39 -9.34 -3.88 11.05
CA LEU A 39 -8.55 -2.73 10.63
C LEU A 39 -9.20 -2.00 9.44
N ARG A 40 -9.64 -2.75 8.42
CA ARG A 40 -10.39 -2.20 7.29
C ARG A 40 -11.54 -1.31 7.76
N ASP A 41 -12.34 -1.83 8.68
CA ASP A 41 -13.50 -1.13 9.22
C ASP A 41 -13.10 0.08 10.06
N GLN A 42 -12.02 -0.05 10.83
CA GLN A 42 -11.47 1.05 11.63
C GLN A 42 -11.02 2.22 10.74
N PHE A 43 -10.44 1.93 9.58
CA PHE A 43 -10.02 2.96 8.63
C PHE A 43 -11.18 3.55 7.82
N GLY A 44 -12.38 2.99 7.96
CA GLY A 44 -13.54 3.42 7.20
C GLY A 44 -13.55 2.96 5.75
N TRP A 45 -12.76 1.96 5.44
CA TRP A 45 -12.74 1.35 4.11
C TRP A 45 -13.98 0.50 3.90
N ARG A 46 -14.51 0.50 2.68
CA ARG A 46 -15.76 -0.21 2.37
C ARG A 46 -15.47 -1.51 1.66
N PRO A 47 -15.91 -2.65 2.23
CA PRO A 47 -15.76 -3.95 1.56
C PRO A 47 -16.63 -4.03 0.32
N ALA A 48 -16.17 -4.76 -0.70
CA ALA A 48 -16.98 -5.12 -1.84
C ALA A 48 -18.15 -6.02 -1.39
N PRO A 49 -19.33 -5.91 -2.02
CA PRO A 49 -20.50 -6.68 -1.60
C PRO A 49 -20.30 -8.19 -1.59
N ASP A 50 -19.56 -8.72 -2.55
CA ASP A 50 -19.40 -10.15 -2.74
C ASP A 50 -18.10 -10.72 -2.16
N ASP A 51 -17.14 -9.84 -1.78
CA ASP A 51 -15.85 -10.28 -1.28
C ASP A 51 -15.27 -9.23 -0.33
N GLY A 52 -15.29 -9.54 0.97
CA GLY A 52 -14.79 -8.64 2.01
C GLY A 52 -13.28 -8.39 1.98
N THR A 53 -12.52 -9.19 1.22
CA THR A 53 -11.07 -8.99 1.05
C THR A 53 -10.74 -7.90 0.02
N ILE A 54 -11.72 -7.48 -0.76
CA ILE A 54 -11.61 -6.38 -1.71
C ILE A 54 -12.35 -5.19 -1.13
N PHE A 55 -11.77 -4.00 -1.26
CA PHE A 55 -12.37 -2.82 -0.63
C PHE A 55 -12.06 -1.53 -1.40
N THR A 56 -12.82 -0.49 -1.09
CA THR A 56 -12.56 0.88 -1.56
C THR A 56 -12.10 1.74 -0.38
N THR A 57 -11.30 2.75 -0.68
CA THR A 57 -10.84 3.75 0.28
C THR A 57 -11.33 5.14 -0.15
N PRO A 58 -11.16 6.17 0.70
CA PRO A 58 -11.53 7.53 0.30
C PRO A 58 -10.81 8.04 -0.97
N VAL A 59 -9.64 7.49 -1.30
CA VAL A 59 -8.91 7.91 -2.51
C VAL A 59 -9.20 7.05 -3.72
N SER A 60 -9.95 5.96 -3.56
CA SER A 60 -10.25 5.00 -4.65
C SER A 60 -11.17 5.56 -5.73
N ASN A 61 -11.89 6.63 -5.42
CA ASN A 61 -12.87 7.22 -6.33
C ASN A 61 -13.93 6.19 -6.78
N GLY A 62 -14.35 5.32 -5.83
CA GLY A 62 -15.36 4.29 -6.08
C GLY A 62 -14.82 2.98 -6.63
N GLU A 63 -13.53 2.89 -6.95
CA GLU A 63 -12.94 1.64 -7.44
C GLU A 63 -12.63 0.68 -6.30
N GLU A 64 -12.83 -0.60 -6.57
CA GLU A 64 -12.50 -1.68 -5.65
C GLU A 64 -11.02 -2.07 -5.82
N ASP A 65 -10.11 -1.16 -5.49
CA ASP A 65 -8.68 -1.29 -5.73
C ASP A 65 -7.85 -1.66 -4.49
N GLY A 66 -8.49 -1.82 -3.34
CA GLY A 66 -7.86 -2.34 -2.13
C GLY A 66 -7.98 -3.84 -2.05
N TYR A 67 -6.99 -4.49 -1.44
CA TYR A 67 -6.94 -5.95 -1.44
C TYR A 67 -6.27 -6.49 -0.18
N ILE A 68 -6.89 -7.53 0.41
CA ILE A 68 -6.33 -8.33 1.50
C ILE A 68 -6.07 -9.72 0.93
N GLY A 69 -4.80 -10.14 0.87
CA GLY A 69 -4.42 -11.45 0.36
C GLY A 69 -4.39 -12.50 1.46
N ASN A 70 -4.85 -13.71 1.13
CA ASN A 70 -4.78 -14.85 2.02
C ASN A 70 -3.44 -15.55 1.89
N ASP A 71 -2.94 -16.10 2.99
CA ASP A 71 -1.77 -16.96 2.98
C ASP A 71 -2.10 -18.26 2.24
N VAL A 72 -1.16 -18.75 1.43
CA VAL A 72 -1.39 -19.95 0.60
C VAL A 72 -1.46 -21.23 1.40
N THR A 73 -0.79 -21.28 2.56
CA THR A 73 -0.75 -22.48 3.42
C THR A 73 -1.83 -22.46 4.49
N ASP A 74 -2.28 -21.27 4.90
CA ASP A 74 -3.32 -21.07 5.89
C ASP A 74 -4.17 -19.87 5.49
N THR A 75 -5.31 -20.14 4.85
CA THR A 75 -6.18 -19.10 4.30
C THR A 75 -6.88 -18.25 5.35
N SER A 76 -6.79 -18.61 6.64
CA SER A 76 -7.28 -17.77 7.73
C SER A 76 -6.31 -16.62 8.08
N LEU A 77 -5.10 -16.67 7.52
CA LEU A 77 -4.06 -15.67 7.76
C LEU A 77 -3.88 -14.75 6.56
N VAL A 78 -3.39 -13.55 6.86
CA VAL A 78 -3.11 -12.52 5.83
C VAL A 78 -1.72 -12.72 5.26
N SER A 79 -1.59 -12.72 3.93
CA SER A 79 -0.29 -12.69 3.25
C SER A 79 0.15 -11.25 2.97
N ARG A 80 -0.78 -10.38 2.60
CA ARG A 80 -0.50 -8.98 2.27
C ARG A 80 -1.76 -8.13 2.35
N ILE A 81 -1.55 -6.83 2.53
CA ILE A 81 -2.60 -5.82 2.40
C ILE A 81 -2.07 -4.77 1.43
N ASN A 82 -2.84 -4.48 0.38
CA ASN A 82 -2.50 -3.53 -0.66
C ASN A 82 -3.56 -2.44 -0.72
N PHE A 83 -3.14 -1.19 -0.72
CA PHE A 83 -4.06 -0.06 -0.91
C PHE A 83 -3.33 1.11 -1.57
N ASN A 84 -4.11 1.99 -2.20
CA ASN A 84 -3.56 3.16 -2.87
C ASN A 84 -3.51 4.36 -1.91
N LEU A 85 -2.47 5.15 -2.04
CA LEU A 85 -2.30 6.41 -1.30
C LEU A 85 -2.80 7.61 -2.09
N THR A 86 -3.01 7.42 -3.39
CA THR A 86 -3.64 8.41 -4.27
C THR A 86 -4.68 7.73 -5.14
N THR A 87 -5.56 8.53 -5.71
CA THR A 87 -6.44 8.05 -6.77
C THR A 87 -5.60 7.51 -7.91
N ARG A 88 -6.04 6.41 -8.53
CA ARG A 88 -5.40 5.84 -9.71
C ARG A 88 -5.93 6.51 -10.96
N LEU A 89 -5.02 7.10 -11.75
CA LEU A 89 -5.36 7.71 -13.02
C LEU A 89 -5.23 6.69 -14.15
N TYR A 90 -6.12 6.77 -15.14
CA TYR A 90 -6.10 5.89 -16.31
C TYR A 90 -5.60 6.59 -17.55
N SER A 91 -5.32 7.90 -17.45
CA SER A 91 -4.71 8.69 -18.49
C SER A 91 -3.51 9.42 -17.94
N ASP A 92 -2.70 10.02 -18.82
CA ASP A 92 -1.53 10.78 -18.40
C ASP A 92 -1.94 11.97 -17.52
N ALA A 93 -1.25 12.10 -16.39
CA ALA A 93 -1.49 13.18 -15.45
C ALA A 93 -1.10 14.54 -16.06
N GLU A 94 -1.91 15.56 -15.78
CA GLU A 94 -1.51 16.93 -16.07
C GLU A 94 -0.26 17.29 -15.25
N PRO A 95 0.57 18.25 -15.69
CA PRO A 95 1.83 18.58 -15.02
C PRO A 95 1.69 18.86 -13.52
N GLN A 96 0.64 19.53 -13.10
CA GLN A 96 0.40 19.84 -11.70
C GLN A 96 0.12 18.59 -10.86
N ILE A 97 -0.58 17.60 -11.44
CA ILE A 97 -0.86 16.33 -10.75
C ILE A 97 0.41 15.48 -10.71
N ASP A 98 1.16 15.43 -11.78
CA ASP A 98 2.46 14.75 -11.80
C ASP A 98 3.36 15.31 -10.69
N HIS A 99 3.40 16.63 -10.52
CA HIS A 99 4.16 17.28 -9.46
C HIS A 99 3.65 16.85 -8.07
N ILE A 100 2.33 16.79 -7.88
CA ILE A 100 1.75 16.35 -6.60
C ILE A 100 2.15 14.91 -6.30
N ILE A 101 2.04 14.01 -7.27
CA ILE A 101 2.42 12.61 -7.10
C ILE A 101 3.89 12.50 -6.66
N ARG A 102 4.79 13.20 -7.35
CA ARG A 102 6.22 13.16 -7.03
C ARG A 102 6.53 13.73 -5.65
N SER A 103 5.93 14.86 -5.29
CA SER A 103 6.17 15.48 -3.99
C SER A 103 5.59 14.65 -2.84
N GLN A 104 4.42 14.05 -3.05
CA GLN A 104 3.81 13.16 -2.06
C GLN A 104 4.62 11.88 -1.88
N TYR A 105 5.10 11.30 -2.98
CA TYR A 105 5.96 10.12 -2.92
C TYR A 105 7.20 10.38 -2.06
N LYS A 106 7.88 11.50 -2.31
CA LYS A 106 9.06 11.91 -1.53
C LYS A 106 8.72 12.08 -0.05
N ALA A 107 7.59 12.71 0.25
CA ALA A 107 7.15 12.92 1.63
C ALA A 107 6.90 11.59 2.36
N TYR A 108 6.30 10.60 1.68
CA TYR A 108 6.10 9.27 2.23
C TYR A 108 7.43 8.56 2.49
N VAL A 109 8.36 8.62 1.53
CA VAL A 109 9.70 8.02 1.70
C VAL A 109 10.41 8.64 2.89
N ASP A 110 10.41 9.96 2.99
CA ASP A 110 11.07 10.65 4.10
C ASP A 110 10.46 10.26 5.46
N ALA A 111 9.14 10.19 5.54
CA ALA A 111 8.45 9.83 6.77
C ALA A 111 8.72 8.37 7.17
N LEU A 112 8.67 7.45 6.22
CA LEU A 112 8.93 6.03 6.48
C LEU A 112 10.40 5.77 6.79
N ASN A 113 11.33 6.49 6.15
CA ASN A 113 12.76 6.43 6.50
C ASN A 113 12.99 6.89 7.95
N SER A 114 12.30 7.93 8.40
CA SER A 114 12.41 8.40 9.78
C SER A 114 11.94 7.37 10.79
N LEU A 115 10.94 6.57 10.43
CA LEU A 115 10.37 5.55 11.31
C LEU A 115 11.16 4.24 11.29
N TYR A 116 11.60 3.80 10.11
CA TYR A 116 12.08 2.43 9.89
C TYR A 116 13.50 2.35 9.36
N GLY A 117 14.14 3.49 9.13
CA GLY A 117 15.49 3.54 8.58
C GLY A 117 15.49 3.64 7.05
N GLN A 118 16.66 3.66 6.47
CA GLN A 118 16.85 3.84 5.04
C GLN A 118 16.28 2.67 4.25
N SER A 119 15.40 2.95 3.30
CA SER A 119 14.83 1.94 2.40
C SER A 119 15.84 1.52 1.34
N SER A 120 15.62 0.32 0.77
CA SER A 120 16.22 -0.03 -0.51
C SER A 120 15.31 0.51 -1.62
N MET A 121 15.90 0.93 -2.74
CA MET A 121 15.15 1.53 -3.85
C MET A 121 15.44 0.80 -5.15
N GLU A 122 14.39 0.54 -5.91
CA GLU A 122 14.47 0.01 -7.27
C GLU A 122 13.70 0.95 -8.19
N SER A 123 14.25 1.19 -9.39
CA SER A 123 13.57 1.99 -10.39
C SER A 123 13.48 1.24 -11.71
N SER A 124 12.43 1.51 -12.47
CA SER A 124 12.19 0.93 -13.78
C SER A 124 11.56 1.98 -14.70
N ALA A 125 11.30 1.60 -15.94
CA ALA A 125 10.63 2.48 -16.92
C ALA A 125 9.22 2.87 -16.47
N VAL A 126 8.55 2.06 -15.64
CA VAL A 126 7.17 2.30 -15.23
C VAL A 126 7.07 3.03 -13.89
N GLY A 127 8.11 2.99 -13.04
CA GLY A 127 8.05 3.67 -11.75
C GLY A 127 9.19 3.30 -10.82
N VAL A 128 8.97 3.59 -9.55
CA VAL A 128 9.94 3.40 -8.48
C VAL A 128 9.32 2.60 -7.34
N LEU A 129 10.13 1.78 -6.66
CA LEU A 129 9.76 1.06 -5.45
C LEU A 129 10.76 1.41 -4.35
N ASN A 130 10.24 1.64 -3.14
CA ASN A 130 11.05 1.71 -1.93
C ASN A 130 10.58 0.60 -0.99
N VAL A 131 11.52 -0.13 -0.40
CA VAL A 131 11.23 -1.29 0.44
C VAL A 131 11.85 -1.13 1.80
N TRP A 132 11.06 -1.34 2.84
CA TRP A 132 11.50 -1.40 4.24
C TRP A 132 11.24 -2.81 4.76
N ASN A 133 12.29 -3.50 5.16
CA ASN A 133 12.19 -4.81 5.81
C ASN A 133 12.33 -4.60 7.31
N LEU A 134 11.25 -4.77 8.05
CA LEU A 134 11.23 -4.51 9.48
C LEU A 134 11.88 -5.65 10.27
N ARG A 135 12.24 -5.39 11.51
CA ARG A 135 12.79 -6.42 12.41
C ARG A 135 11.80 -7.56 12.66
N SER A 136 10.52 -7.26 12.63
CA SER A 136 9.43 -8.24 12.71
C SER A 136 9.36 -9.15 11.49
N ARG A 137 10.11 -8.83 10.42
CA ARG A 137 10.11 -9.47 9.10
C ARG A 137 8.90 -9.08 8.26
N VAL A 138 8.07 -8.16 8.72
CA VAL A 138 7.06 -7.50 7.89
C VAL A 138 7.78 -6.61 6.87
N SER A 139 7.30 -6.59 5.66
CA SER A 139 7.86 -5.77 4.58
C SER A 139 6.86 -4.70 4.18
N ILE A 140 7.33 -3.46 4.02
CA ILE A 140 6.54 -2.35 3.48
C ILE A 140 7.12 -2.02 2.11
N VAL A 141 6.29 -2.09 1.07
CA VAL A 141 6.68 -1.75 -0.31
C VAL A 141 5.85 -0.56 -0.77
N LEU A 142 6.51 0.57 -0.94
CA LEU A 142 5.89 1.79 -1.46
C LEU A 142 6.20 1.87 -2.95
N GLY A 143 5.17 1.96 -3.77
CA GLY A 143 5.30 2.04 -5.21
C GLY A 143 4.80 3.38 -5.74
N GLY A 144 5.52 3.95 -6.70
CA GLY A 144 5.11 5.18 -7.37
C GLY A 144 5.24 5.06 -8.86
N THR A 145 4.19 5.45 -9.58
CA THR A 145 4.17 5.58 -11.03
C THR A 145 3.76 7.01 -11.38
N ARG A 146 3.65 7.31 -12.66
CA ARG A 146 3.14 8.61 -13.10
C ARG A 146 1.65 8.81 -12.80
N ARG A 147 0.95 7.73 -12.43
CA ARG A 147 -0.52 7.74 -12.33
C ARG A 147 -1.05 7.50 -10.92
N PHE A 148 -0.22 6.98 -10.01
CA PHE A 148 -0.66 6.73 -8.64
C PHE A 148 0.50 6.33 -7.73
N ILE A 149 0.23 6.36 -6.42
CA ILE A 149 1.11 5.82 -5.38
C ILE A 149 0.34 4.72 -4.67
N ASP A 150 0.97 3.56 -4.48
CA ASP A 150 0.38 2.47 -3.72
C ASP A 150 1.35 1.97 -2.65
N VAL A 151 0.82 1.18 -1.73
CA VAL A 151 1.64 0.51 -0.72
C VAL A 151 1.14 -0.91 -0.54
N VAL A 152 2.10 -1.83 -0.40
CA VAL A 152 1.85 -3.23 -0.08
C VAL A 152 2.57 -3.54 1.22
N ILE A 153 1.85 -4.10 2.18
CA ILE A 153 2.44 -4.56 3.44
C ILE A 153 2.34 -6.08 3.44
N GLU A 154 3.49 -6.75 3.51
CA GLU A 154 3.59 -8.20 3.38
C GLU A 154 3.94 -8.85 4.69
N SER A 155 3.37 -10.05 4.92
CA SER A 155 3.58 -10.84 6.13
C SER A 155 5.03 -11.33 6.25
N PRO A 156 5.47 -11.69 7.48
CA PRO A 156 6.77 -12.38 7.66
C PRO A 156 6.87 -13.68 6.86
N ALA A 157 5.77 -14.42 6.72
CA ALA A 157 5.75 -15.64 5.91
C ALA A 157 6.06 -15.37 4.45
N MET A 158 5.62 -14.24 3.89
CA MET A 158 5.96 -13.84 2.53
C MET A 158 7.45 -13.53 2.38
N MET A 159 8.06 -12.91 3.39
CA MET A 159 9.51 -12.68 3.42
C MET A 159 10.27 -13.99 3.41
N ASP A 160 9.86 -14.95 4.24
CA ASP A 160 10.48 -16.27 4.32
C ASP A 160 10.40 -17.01 2.98
N LEU A 161 9.25 -16.93 2.31
CA LEU A 161 9.05 -17.52 1.00
C LEU A 161 9.96 -16.89 -0.06
N THR A 162 10.06 -15.57 -0.08
CA THR A 162 10.91 -14.83 -1.02
C THR A 162 12.38 -15.20 -0.83
N GLU A 163 12.85 -15.28 0.42
CA GLU A 163 14.23 -15.69 0.72
C GLU A 163 14.50 -17.14 0.28
N ALA A 164 13.54 -18.03 0.49
CA ALA A 164 13.66 -19.42 0.08
C ALA A 164 13.78 -19.54 -1.45
N GLU A 165 12.97 -18.78 -2.19
CA GLU A 165 13.06 -18.73 -3.65
C GLU A 165 14.40 -18.19 -4.13
N GLN A 166 14.94 -17.16 -3.47
CA GLN A 166 16.24 -16.58 -3.81
C GLN A 166 17.39 -17.59 -3.61
N ARG A 167 17.30 -18.45 -2.59
CA ARG A 167 18.32 -19.48 -2.34
C ARG A 167 18.33 -20.57 -3.41
N LEU A 168 17.23 -20.77 -4.12
CA LEU A 168 17.11 -21.78 -5.18
C LEU A 168 17.62 -21.29 -6.55
N ARG A 169 17.99 -20.02 -6.67
CA ARG A 169 18.51 -19.43 -7.91
C ARG A 169 20.02 -19.49 -7.99
#